data_d5db9ef0f7f2b5ecd565300e692ce22f
#
_entry.id   d5db9ef0f7f2b5ecd565300e692ce22f
#
_cell.length_a   1.000
_cell.length_b   1.000
_cell.length_c   1.000
_cell.angle_alpha   90.00
_cell.angle_beta   90.00
_cell.angle_gamma   90.00
#
_symmetry.space_group_name_H-M   'P 1'
#
loop_
_entity.id
_entity.type
_entity.pdbx_description
1 polymer ?
#
loop_
_entity_poly.entity_id
_entity_poly.type
_entity_poly.pdbx_seq_one_letter_code
_entity_poly.pdbx_strand_id
1 'polypeptide(L)'
;MNKTGAAFSVRFLRNGDQITVVRNVIDSAGNGAALFQVVDTTTGTPTPDWTQAAKQPIIQIGIRSAAGYPTEITNVAWGYDGVTLNFTYNGSTWVTANNDSRFQARINGNYYELKIVANLASKTEVSNKQISYEVSYSSNAHSDTLQGSIDVLIQQAGSNSHILQITTNCVELDASNNEATLTAVAAFGSTPVSIGTNGYSIEWYQDNVKLSGQTGATLTVNRDMVSGGSIFVAKLLKNGNVVAQDGQRINDIADEYQITYTPTDAGSNYVAPNHNAVYTLAMTKNGNPYTGSVAYSWQIYNALGEPRTSGTSNTVTVKPSDCLVGTGDNAYYSDCDVQVTADF
;
A
#
# COMPACT_ATOMS: atom_id res chain seq x y z
N MET A 1 27.59 12.29 11.19
CA MET A 1 27.11 13.12 10.07
C MET A 1 26.42 12.17 9.12
N ASN A 2 25.08 12.18 9.14
CA ASN A 2 24.28 11.33 8.25
C ASN A 2 24.20 12.02 6.90
N LYS A 3 24.47 11.27 5.82
CA LYS A 3 24.35 11.76 4.45
C LYS A 3 23.14 11.08 3.83
N THR A 4 22.20 11.87 3.35
CA THR A 4 21.17 11.39 2.43
C THR A 4 21.31 12.12 1.11
N GLY A 5 21.18 11.39 0.01
CA GLY A 5 21.27 11.94 -1.33
C GLY A 5 19.91 11.78 -2.02
N ALA A 6 19.45 12.82 -2.70
CA ALA A 6 18.35 12.71 -3.65
C ALA A 6 18.88 13.15 -5.01
N ALA A 7 18.58 12.37 -6.02
CA ALA A 7 18.73 12.76 -7.41
C ALA A 7 17.35 12.89 -8.00
N PHE A 8 17.01 14.02 -8.58
CA PHE A 8 15.85 14.07 -9.46
C PHE A 8 16.32 14.23 -10.89
N SER A 9 15.84 13.36 -11.71
CA SER A 9 16.01 13.42 -13.14
C SER A 9 14.68 13.84 -13.72
N VAL A 10 14.66 14.87 -14.55
CA VAL A 10 13.57 15.00 -15.51
C VAL A 10 13.87 13.96 -16.60
N ARG A 11 13.58 12.72 -16.32
CA ARG A 11 13.76 11.60 -17.25
C ARG A 11 12.45 11.38 -17.98
N PHE A 12 12.55 11.32 -19.28
CA PHE A 12 11.68 10.49 -20.10
C PHE A 12 12.02 9.02 -19.76
N LEU A 13 11.42 8.46 -18.71
CA LEU A 13 11.62 7.06 -18.33
C LEU A 13 10.83 6.17 -19.29
N ARG A 14 11.54 5.55 -20.21
CA ARG A 14 10.98 4.54 -21.14
C ARG A 14 10.87 3.15 -20.55
N ASN A 15 11.25 2.87 -19.31
CA ASN A 15 11.07 1.52 -18.74
C ASN A 15 11.19 1.53 -17.22
N GLY A 16 10.29 0.79 -16.56
CA GLY A 16 10.57 0.17 -15.28
C GLY A 16 9.85 0.76 -14.07
N ASP A 17 8.67 1.37 -14.26
CA ASP A 17 7.81 1.61 -13.10
C ASP A 17 7.30 0.27 -12.55
N GLN A 18 7.58 0.01 -11.28
CA GLN A 18 7.03 -1.15 -10.60
C GLN A 18 5.64 -0.79 -10.09
N ILE A 19 4.62 -1.34 -10.73
CA ILE A 19 3.24 -1.23 -10.26
C ILE A 19 2.95 -2.33 -9.24
N THR A 20 2.40 -1.94 -8.11
CA THR A 20 2.03 -2.84 -7.02
C THR A 20 0.54 -2.76 -6.76
N VAL A 21 -0.10 -3.91 -6.55
CA VAL A 21 -1.48 -3.97 -6.07
C VAL A 21 -1.50 -3.72 -4.57
N VAL A 22 -2.26 -2.72 -4.15
CA VAL A 22 -2.59 -2.45 -2.74
C VAL A 22 -3.88 -3.19 -2.43
N ARG A 23 -3.85 -4.04 -1.42
CA ARG A 23 -4.97 -4.87 -1.01
C ARG A 23 -5.25 -4.68 0.47
N ASN A 24 -6.49 -4.39 0.80
CA ASN A 24 -6.96 -4.29 2.18
C ASN A 24 -8.31 -4.98 2.35
N VAL A 25 -8.64 -5.38 3.56
CA VAL A 25 -9.95 -5.96 3.92
C VAL A 25 -10.49 -5.22 5.13
N ILE A 26 -11.64 -4.58 4.95
CA ILE A 26 -12.29 -3.76 5.97
C ILE A 26 -13.74 -4.19 6.20
N ASP A 27 -14.32 -3.72 7.30
CA ASP A 27 -15.77 -3.76 7.53
C ASP A 27 -16.47 -2.48 7.00
N SER A 28 -17.77 -2.39 7.19
CA SER A 28 -18.54 -1.21 6.77
C SER A 28 -18.21 0.08 7.53
N ALA A 29 -17.51 -0.02 8.66
CA ALA A 29 -17.06 1.11 9.47
C ALA A 29 -15.62 1.54 9.11
N GLY A 30 -14.95 0.81 8.20
CA GLY A 30 -13.57 1.06 7.79
C GLY A 30 -12.51 0.41 8.70
N ASN A 31 -12.92 -0.41 9.66
CA ASN A 31 -11.98 -1.17 10.48
C ASN A 31 -11.53 -2.43 9.74
N GLY A 32 -10.32 -2.94 10.07
CA GLY A 32 -9.85 -4.19 9.51
C GLY A 32 -10.81 -5.34 9.78
N ALA A 33 -11.10 -6.15 8.75
CA ALA A 33 -11.98 -7.30 8.82
C ALA A 33 -11.25 -8.59 8.45
N ALA A 34 -11.57 -9.68 9.16
CA ALA A 34 -11.02 -10.99 8.88
C ALA A 34 -11.84 -11.74 7.82
N LEU A 35 -11.16 -12.44 6.91
CA LEU A 35 -11.77 -13.29 5.88
C LEU A 35 -11.75 -14.75 6.34
N PHE A 36 -12.45 -15.04 7.41
CA PHE A 36 -12.71 -16.42 7.80
C PHE A 36 -14.14 -16.61 8.28
N GLN A 37 -14.64 -17.85 8.17
CA GLN A 37 -15.87 -18.28 8.80
C GLN A 37 -15.66 -19.62 9.48
N VAL A 38 -16.21 -19.77 10.68
CA VAL A 38 -16.32 -21.07 11.35
C VAL A 38 -17.78 -21.51 11.31
N VAL A 39 -18.07 -22.67 10.77
CA VAL A 39 -19.42 -23.21 10.67
C VAL A 39 -19.64 -24.35 11.63
N ASP A 40 -20.70 -24.25 12.43
CA ASP A 40 -21.23 -25.39 13.18
C ASP A 40 -22.06 -26.27 12.25
N THR A 41 -21.56 -27.45 11.93
CA THR A 41 -22.24 -28.38 11.02
C THR A 41 -23.53 -28.95 11.58
N THR A 42 -23.77 -28.83 12.90
CA THR A 42 -25.04 -29.22 13.53
C THR A 42 -26.14 -28.19 13.27
N THR A 43 -25.83 -26.92 13.53
CA THR A 43 -26.79 -25.82 13.34
C THR A 43 -26.75 -25.25 11.91
N GLY A 44 -25.58 -25.26 11.27
CA GLY A 44 -25.34 -24.67 9.96
C GLY A 44 -25.11 -23.16 9.98
N THR A 45 -24.97 -22.56 11.16
CA THR A 45 -24.78 -21.13 11.33
C THR A 45 -23.28 -20.79 11.35
N PRO A 46 -22.77 -20.00 10.39
CA PRO A 46 -21.38 -19.54 10.41
C PRO A 46 -21.16 -18.42 11.42
N THR A 47 -19.91 -18.31 11.90
CA THR A 47 -19.44 -17.19 12.72
C THR A 47 -18.09 -16.71 12.17
N PRO A 48 -17.94 -15.40 11.87
CA PRO A 48 -18.97 -14.37 11.88
C PRO A 48 -20.07 -14.62 10.85
N ASP A 49 -21.27 -14.16 11.12
CA ASP A 49 -22.41 -14.24 10.21
C ASP A 49 -22.42 -13.02 9.28
N TRP A 50 -21.99 -13.21 8.03
CA TRP A 50 -21.87 -12.14 7.03
C TRP A 50 -23.20 -11.71 6.39
N THR A 51 -24.31 -12.33 6.76
CA THR A 51 -25.63 -11.77 6.42
C THR A 51 -25.94 -10.49 7.22
N GLN A 52 -25.24 -10.29 8.34
CA GLN A 52 -25.34 -9.09 9.17
C GLN A 52 -24.46 -7.96 8.58
N ALA A 53 -25.08 -6.83 8.20
CA ALA A 53 -24.43 -5.74 7.51
C ALA A 53 -23.12 -5.23 8.19
N ALA A 54 -23.10 -5.18 9.52
CA ALA A 54 -21.92 -4.75 10.29
C ALA A 54 -20.75 -5.75 10.28
N LYS A 55 -20.95 -6.97 9.77
CA LYS A 55 -19.95 -8.04 9.74
C LYS A 55 -19.51 -8.41 8.32
N GLN A 56 -20.05 -7.73 7.32
CA GLN A 56 -19.75 -7.96 5.91
C GLN A 56 -18.35 -7.45 5.59
N PRO A 57 -17.41 -8.33 5.14
CA PRO A 57 -16.11 -7.88 4.75
C PRO A 57 -16.16 -7.20 3.38
N ILE A 58 -15.33 -6.17 3.23
CA ILE A 58 -15.12 -5.41 2.00
C ILE A 58 -13.65 -5.55 1.62
N ILE A 59 -13.40 -6.16 0.49
CA ILE A 59 -12.06 -6.28 -0.10
C ILE A 59 -11.84 -5.05 -0.97
N GLN A 60 -10.77 -4.31 -0.69
CA GLN A 60 -10.35 -3.11 -1.44
C GLN A 60 -9.13 -3.45 -2.28
N ILE A 61 -9.17 -3.12 -3.57
CA ILE A 61 -8.05 -3.23 -4.49
C ILE A 61 -7.72 -1.85 -5.03
N GLY A 62 -6.49 -1.43 -4.80
CA GLY A 62 -5.87 -0.23 -5.37
C GLY A 62 -4.59 -0.59 -6.12
N ILE A 63 -4.00 0.37 -6.82
CA ILE A 63 -2.69 0.23 -7.45
C ILE A 63 -1.80 1.40 -7.09
N ARG A 64 -0.50 1.14 -7.13
CA ARG A 64 0.51 2.13 -6.84
C ARG A 64 1.70 2.00 -7.78
N SER A 65 2.19 3.15 -8.26
CA SER A 65 3.45 3.29 -8.96
C SER A 65 4.58 3.53 -7.95
N ALA A 66 5.63 2.72 -8.00
CA ALA A 66 6.84 2.95 -7.19
C ALA A 66 7.57 4.24 -7.59
N ALA A 67 7.40 4.69 -8.84
CA ALA A 67 7.97 5.93 -9.34
C ALA A 67 7.09 7.17 -9.07
N GLY A 68 5.93 7.00 -8.41
CA GLY A 68 5.01 8.09 -8.09
C GLY A 68 4.20 8.61 -9.27
N TYR A 69 4.14 7.88 -10.38
CA TYR A 69 3.30 8.29 -11.51
C TYR A 69 1.82 8.20 -11.19
N PRO A 70 0.99 9.09 -11.74
CA PRO A 70 -0.46 8.92 -11.68
C PRO A 70 -0.86 7.56 -12.27
N THR A 71 -1.59 6.79 -11.48
CA THR A 71 -2.09 5.48 -11.89
C THR A 71 -3.60 5.47 -11.80
N GLU A 72 -4.25 4.84 -12.77
CA GLU A 72 -5.70 4.69 -12.83
C GLU A 72 -6.06 3.22 -13.06
N ILE A 73 -6.91 2.68 -12.21
CA ILE A 73 -7.52 1.39 -12.46
C ILE A 73 -8.65 1.60 -13.47
N THR A 74 -8.56 0.93 -14.61
CA THR A 74 -9.58 1.00 -15.67
C THR A 74 -10.67 -0.06 -15.50
N ASN A 75 -10.33 -1.21 -14.89
CA ASN A 75 -11.28 -2.26 -14.56
C ASN A 75 -10.71 -3.21 -13.48
N VAL A 76 -11.61 -3.85 -12.72
CA VAL A 76 -11.30 -5.03 -11.91
C VAL A 76 -12.30 -6.13 -12.25
N ALA A 77 -11.79 -7.24 -12.77
CA ALA A 77 -12.56 -8.47 -12.91
C ALA A 77 -12.39 -9.31 -11.64
N TRP A 78 -13.50 -9.64 -11.01
CA TRP A 78 -13.55 -10.47 -9.80
C TRP A 78 -13.93 -11.90 -10.14
N GLY A 79 -13.41 -12.84 -9.37
CA GLY A 79 -13.79 -14.25 -9.44
C GLY A 79 -13.98 -14.85 -8.06
N TYR A 80 -14.78 -15.89 -7.99
CA TYR A 80 -15.00 -16.69 -6.79
C TYR A 80 -14.93 -18.18 -7.15
N ASP A 81 -14.03 -18.91 -6.49
CA ASP A 81 -13.76 -20.33 -6.73
C ASP A 81 -13.61 -20.68 -8.25
N GLY A 82 -12.89 -19.82 -8.98
CA GLY A 82 -12.63 -20.01 -10.42
C GLY A 82 -13.76 -19.54 -11.34
N VAL A 83 -14.87 -19.01 -10.80
CA VAL A 83 -15.98 -18.47 -11.60
C VAL A 83 -15.95 -16.95 -11.59
N THR A 84 -15.95 -16.33 -12.77
CA THR A 84 -15.98 -14.87 -12.90
C THR A 84 -17.29 -14.31 -12.37
N LEU A 85 -17.22 -13.26 -11.55
CA LEU A 85 -18.36 -12.49 -11.06
C LEU A 85 -18.66 -11.35 -12.03
N ASN A 86 -19.89 -11.26 -12.51
CA ASN A 86 -20.29 -10.30 -13.53
C ASN A 86 -20.94 -9.06 -12.88
N PHE A 87 -20.27 -7.91 -12.98
CA PHE A 87 -20.76 -6.63 -12.45
C PHE A 87 -21.02 -5.63 -13.59
N THR A 88 -22.03 -4.80 -13.41
CA THR A 88 -22.25 -3.59 -14.20
C THR A 88 -22.04 -2.40 -13.26
N TYR A 89 -20.82 -1.89 -13.17
CA TYR A 89 -20.47 -0.82 -12.24
C TYR A 89 -21.30 0.45 -12.46
N ASN A 90 -21.69 1.08 -11.36
CA ASN A 90 -22.40 2.35 -11.34
C ASN A 90 -21.76 3.32 -10.32
N GLY A 91 -20.55 3.75 -10.62
CA GLY A 91 -19.75 4.64 -9.78
C GLY A 91 -19.61 4.09 -8.36
N SER A 92 -19.85 4.93 -7.36
CA SER A 92 -19.74 4.58 -5.93
C SER A 92 -20.91 3.79 -5.36
N THR A 93 -21.94 3.50 -6.17
CA THR A 93 -23.09 2.71 -5.74
C THR A 93 -22.76 1.22 -5.73
N TRP A 94 -23.15 0.52 -4.68
CA TRP A 94 -23.04 -0.93 -4.62
C TRP A 94 -23.93 -1.60 -5.66
N VAL A 95 -23.36 -2.45 -6.50
CA VAL A 95 -24.08 -3.26 -7.49
C VAL A 95 -23.87 -4.74 -7.19
N THR A 96 -24.93 -5.51 -7.24
CA THR A 96 -24.88 -6.97 -7.03
C THR A 96 -24.39 -7.67 -8.29
N ALA A 97 -23.57 -8.71 -8.14
CA ALA A 97 -23.16 -9.53 -9.27
C ALA A 97 -24.38 -10.20 -9.93
N ASN A 98 -24.44 -10.14 -11.26
CA ASN A 98 -25.58 -10.65 -12.03
C ASN A 98 -25.73 -12.18 -11.92
N ASN A 99 -24.64 -12.88 -11.65
CA ASN A 99 -24.56 -14.34 -11.59
C ASN A 99 -24.36 -14.90 -10.17
N ASP A 100 -24.12 -14.04 -9.16
CA ASP A 100 -23.97 -14.48 -7.76
C ASP A 100 -24.35 -13.37 -6.78
N SER A 101 -25.53 -13.43 -6.23
CA SER A 101 -26.08 -12.41 -5.33
C SER A 101 -25.37 -12.27 -3.97
N ARG A 102 -24.41 -13.16 -3.66
CA ARG A 102 -23.61 -13.08 -2.45
C ARG A 102 -22.58 -11.97 -2.48
N PHE A 103 -22.32 -11.41 -3.67
CA PHE A 103 -21.27 -10.43 -3.90
C PHE A 103 -21.82 -9.12 -4.44
N GLN A 104 -21.30 -8.02 -3.91
CA GLN A 104 -21.55 -6.67 -4.41
C GLN A 104 -20.22 -5.96 -4.69
N ALA A 105 -20.18 -5.12 -5.73
CA ALA A 105 -19.00 -4.33 -6.05
C ALA A 105 -19.35 -2.86 -6.26
N ARG A 106 -18.36 -1.98 -6.07
CA ARG A 106 -18.43 -0.55 -6.40
C ARG A 106 -17.03 0.01 -6.67
N ILE A 107 -17.00 1.23 -7.17
CA ILE A 107 -15.79 2.05 -7.26
C ILE A 107 -15.86 3.10 -6.15
N ASN A 108 -14.85 3.17 -5.28
CA ASN A 108 -14.81 4.12 -4.17
C ASN A 108 -13.47 4.85 -4.17
N GLY A 109 -13.45 6.07 -4.73
CA GLY A 109 -12.22 6.82 -4.96
C GLY A 109 -11.27 6.03 -5.86
N ASN A 110 -10.06 5.77 -5.38
CA ASN A 110 -9.03 5.02 -6.10
C ASN A 110 -9.11 3.50 -5.88
N TYR A 111 -10.14 3.01 -5.21
CA TYR A 111 -10.31 1.59 -4.91
C TYR A 111 -11.50 1.00 -5.66
N TYR A 112 -11.31 -0.21 -6.17
CA TYR A 112 -12.39 -1.11 -6.54
C TYR A 112 -12.67 -2.01 -5.35
N GLU A 113 -13.91 -2.07 -4.92
CA GLU A 113 -14.33 -2.76 -3.72
C GLU A 113 -15.25 -3.93 -4.04
N LEU A 114 -14.97 -5.09 -3.44
CA LEU A 114 -15.86 -6.26 -3.44
C LEU A 114 -16.36 -6.49 -2.01
N LYS A 115 -17.66 -6.49 -1.82
CA LYS A 115 -18.30 -6.79 -0.53
C LYS A 115 -18.97 -8.17 -0.58
N ILE A 116 -18.74 -8.96 0.46
CA ILE A 116 -19.38 -10.25 0.66
C ILE A 116 -20.60 -10.04 1.57
N VAL A 117 -21.82 -10.26 1.06
CA VAL A 117 -23.06 -9.95 1.75
C VAL A 117 -23.82 -11.19 2.24
N ALA A 118 -23.24 -12.37 2.06
CA ALA A 118 -23.80 -13.64 2.51
C ALA A 118 -22.72 -14.57 3.03
N ASN A 119 -23.10 -15.55 3.83
CA ASN A 119 -22.18 -16.58 4.30
C ASN A 119 -21.66 -17.43 3.14
N LEU A 120 -20.36 -17.68 3.11
CA LEU A 120 -19.71 -18.59 2.16
C LEU A 120 -19.59 -19.99 2.73
N ALA A 121 -19.58 -20.12 4.07
CA ALA A 121 -19.63 -21.39 4.79
C ALA A 121 -21.08 -21.85 5.01
N SER A 122 -21.29 -23.17 4.98
CA SER A 122 -22.56 -23.82 5.33
C SER A 122 -22.32 -25.23 5.85
N LYS A 123 -23.38 -25.96 6.22
CA LYS A 123 -23.26 -27.39 6.63
C LYS A 123 -22.52 -28.25 5.63
N THR A 124 -22.65 -27.94 4.34
CA THR A 124 -22.06 -28.69 3.22
C THR A 124 -20.85 -28.01 2.61
N GLU A 125 -20.62 -26.73 2.92
CA GLU A 125 -19.54 -25.92 2.42
C GLU A 125 -18.55 -25.62 3.57
N VAL A 126 -17.60 -26.49 3.78
CA VAL A 126 -16.62 -26.46 4.88
C VAL A 126 -15.16 -26.37 4.38
N SER A 127 -14.98 -26.16 3.08
CA SER A 127 -13.66 -25.96 2.47
C SER A 127 -13.33 -24.50 2.29
N ASN A 128 -12.05 -24.15 2.37
CA ASN A 128 -11.57 -22.81 2.05
C ASN A 128 -12.03 -22.38 0.66
N LYS A 129 -12.30 -21.10 0.52
CA LYS A 129 -12.74 -20.44 -0.72
C LYS A 129 -11.67 -19.49 -1.21
N GLN A 130 -11.71 -19.14 -2.49
CA GLN A 130 -10.78 -18.21 -3.08
C GLN A 130 -11.52 -17.10 -3.82
N ILE A 131 -11.16 -15.86 -3.52
CA ILE A 131 -11.52 -14.67 -4.29
C ILE A 131 -10.33 -14.35 -5.19
N SER A 132 -10.53 -14.36 -6.49
CA SER A 132 -9.53 -13.91 -7.46
C SER A 132 -9.87 -12.51 -7.98
N TYR A 133 -8.85 -11.79 -8.43
CA TYR A 133 -9.01 -10.52 -9.10
C TYR A 133 -8.00 -10.36 -10.23
N GLU A 134 -8.42 -9.65 -11.27
CA GLU A 134 -7.58 -9.17 -12.34
C GLU A 134 -7.78 -7.66 -12.47
N VAL A 135 -6.71 -6.89 -12.26
CA VAL A 135 -6.72 -5.43 -12.28
C VAL A 135 -6.15 -4.96 -13.60
N SER A 136 -6.96 -4.33 -14.44
CA SER A 136 -6.50 -3.59 -15.61
C SER A 136 -6.23 -2.14 -15.19
N TYR A 137 -5.09 -1.62 -15.60
CA TYR A 137 -4.68 -0.27 -15.21
C TYR A 137 -3.98 0.48 -16.35
N SER A 138 -3.93 1.80 -16.21
CA SER A 138 -3.08 2.68 -17.00
C SER A 138 -2.15 3.48 -16.09
N SER A 139 -0.91 3.63 -16.53
CA SER A 139 0.11 4.47 -15.88
C SER A 139 1.04 5.01 -16.94
N ASN A 140 1.22 6.34 -17.00
CA ASN A 140 2.16 7.00 -17.90
C ASN A 140 2.16 6.47 -19.35
N ALA A 141 0.97 6.40 -19.97
CA ALA A 141 0.73 5.88 -21.34
C ALA A 141 0.98 4.37 -21.54
N HIS A 142 1.17 3.60 -20.47
CA HIS A 142 1.18 2.15 -20.49
C HIS A 142 -0.11 1.60 -19.89
N SER A 143 -0.62 0.53 -20.47
CA SER A 143 -1.74 -0.24 -19.92
C SER A 143 -1.33 -1.68 -19.79
N ASP A 144 -1.65 -2.31 -18.68
CA ASP A 144 -1.34 -3.70 -18.39
C ASP A 144 -2.34 -4.28 -17.39
N THR A 145 -2.18 -5.55 -17.04
CA THR A 145 -3.02 -6.26 -16.08
C THR A 145 -2.19 -6.93 -14.99
N LEU A 146 -2.71 -6.89 -13.76
CA LEU A 146 -2.15 -7.59 -12.60
C LEU A 146 -3.20 -8.55 -12.05
N GLN A 147 -2.79 -9.75 -11.70
CA GLN A 147 -3.67 -10.79 -11.16
C GLN A 147 -3.25 -11.15 -9.73
N GLY A 148 -4.24 -11.57 -8.94
CA GLY A 148 -4.00 -12.09 -7.61
C GLY A 148 -5.21 -12.80 -7.03
N SER A 149 -5.03 -13.34 -5.83
CA SER A 149 -6.09 -14.01 -5.09
C SER A 149 -6.00 -13.77 -3.60
N ILE A 150 -7.11 -14.01 -2.93
CA ILE A 150 -7.29 -13.89 -1.48
C ILE A 150 -8.05 -15.11 -1.02
N ASP A 151 -7.52 -15.79 -0.02
CA ASP A 151 -8.19 -16.95 0.55
C ASP A 151 -9.19 -16.53 1.62
N VAL A 152 -10.37 -17.14 1.59
CA VAL A 152 -11.35 -17.10 2.66
C VAL A 152 -11.24 -18.39 3.42
N LEU A 153 -10.79 -18.32 4.67
CA LEU A 153 -10.61 -19.51 5.48
C LEU A 153 -11.96 -20.00 6.02
N ILE A 154 -12.27 -21.27 5.80
CA ILE A 154 -13.47 -21.89 6.35
C ILE A 154 -13.08 -23.05 7.24
N GLN A 155 -13.55 -23.03 8.47
CA GLN A 155 -13.30 -24.07 9.46
C GLN A 155 -14.61 -24.64 9.98
N GLN A 156 -14.63 -25.97 10.13
CA GLN A 156 -15.75 -26.66 10.77
C GLN A 156 -15.67 -26.47 12.30
N ALA A 157 -16.79 -26.09 12.92
CA ALA A 157 -16.93 -26.09 14.37
C ALA A 157 -16.80 -27.52 14.94
N GLY A 158 -16.21 -27.60 16.12
CA GLY A 158 -15.88 -28.88 16.74
C GLY A 158 -14.52 -29.43 16.32
N SER A 159 -13.80 -28.83 15.38
CA SER A 159 -12.38 -29.05 15.18
C SER A 159 -11.61 -28.52 16.40
N ASN A 160 -10.63 -29.26 16.90
CA ASN A 160 -9.72 -28.81 17.97
C ASN A 160 -8.62 -27.90 17.40
N SER A 161 -8.95 -27.09 16.39
CA SER A 161 -8.01 -26.22 15.68
C SER A 161 -8.17 -24.77 16.11
N HIS A 162 -7.06 -24.07 16.17
CA HIS A 162 -7.02 -22.63 16.37
C HIS A 162 -6.86 -21.92 15.01
N ILE A 163 -7.57 -20.81 14.84
CA ILE A 163 -7.36 -19.86 13.75
C ILE A 163 -6.84 -18.58 14.38
N LEU A 164 -5.89 -17.93 13.70
CA LEU A 164 -5.45 -16.57 13.95
C LEU A 164 -5.37 -15.83 12.62
N GLN A 165 -5.91 -14.63 12.56
CA GLN A 165 -5.70 -13.68 11.47
C GLN A 165 -5.37 -12.32 12.04
N ILE A 166 -4.43 -11.63 11.40
CA ILE A 166 -4.16 -10.22 11.65
C ILE A 166 -5.02 -9.40 10.70
N THR A 167 -5.81 -8.49 11.26
CA THR A 167 -6.54 -7.48 10.49
C THR A 167 -5.87 -6.12 10.70
N THR A 168 -6.00 -5.22 9.73
CA THR A 168 -5.45 -3.86 9.83
C THR A 168 -6.37 -2.84 9.18
N ASN A 169 -6.39 -1.62 9.70
CA ASN A 169 -7.06 -0.49 9.10
C ASN A 169 -6.26 0.12 7.94
N CYS A 170 -4.94 -0.12 7.88
CA CYS A 170 -4.05 0.45 6.88
C CYS A 170 -2.86 -0.50 6.64
N VAL A 171 -2.44 -0.65 5.38
CA VAL A 171 -1.27 -1.47 4.99
C VAL A 171 -0.12 -0.63 4.45
N GLU A 172 -0.35 0.66 4.24
CA GLU A 172 0.64 1.62 3.76
C GLU A 172 0.60 2.86 4.65
N LEU A 173 1.76 3.19 5.22
CA LEU A 173 1.93 4.39 6.04
C LEU A 173 2.49 5.53 5.19
N ASP A 174 1.93 6.71 5.33
CA ASP A 174 2.35 7.95 4.70
C ASP A 174 2.20 9.13 5.65
N ALA A 175 2.33 10.36 5.16
CA ALA A 175 2.17 11.56 5.97
C ALA A 175 0.73 11.76 6.49
N SER A 176 -0.27 11.20 5.79
CA SER A 176 -1.69 11.32 6.14
C SER A 176 -2.15 10.17 7.03
N ASN A 177 -1.56 8.98 6.84
CA ASN A 177 -1.81 7.76 7.57
C ASN A 177 -0.51 7.30 8.23
N ASN A 178 -0.12 7.93 9.32
CA ASN A 178 1.17 7.71 9.98
C ASN A 178 1.17 6.51 10.95
N GLU A 179 0.02 5.89 11.18
CA GLU A 179 -0.15 4.75 12.07
C GLU A 179 -1.09 3.71 11.48
N ALA A 180 -0.77 2.43 11.67
CA ALA A 180 -1.63 1.28 11.42
C ALA A 180 -1.94 0.56 12.74
N THR A 181 -3.19 0.16 12.92
CA THR A 181 -3.58 -0.73 14.01
C THR A 181 -3.73 -2.14 13.49
N LEU A 182 -2.85 -3.03 13.94
CA LEU A 182 -2.96 -4.46 13.71
C LEU A 182 -3.80 -5.09 14.82
N THR A 183 -4.77 -5.93 14.47
CA THR A 183 -5.61 -6.64 15.43
C THR A 183 -5.53 -8.14 15.19
N ALA A 184 -5.12 -8.89 16.21
CA ALA A 184 -5.10 -10.34 16.20
C ALA A 184 -6.51 -10.86 16.52
N VAL A 185 -7.16 -11.45 15.52
CA VAL A 185 -8.50 -12.06 15.63
C VAL A 185 -8.34 -13.58 15.66
N ALA A 186 -8.79 -14.22 16.73
CA ALA A 186 -8.58 -15.64 16.95
C ALA A 186 -9.87 -16.40 17.29
N ALA A 187 -9.93 -17.67 16.90
CA ALA A 187 -10.99 -18.58 17.26
C ALA A 187 -10.43 -19.98 17.57
N PHE A 188 -11.13 -20.70 18.45
CA PHE A 188 -10.93 -22.14 18.70
C PHE A 188 -12.23 -22.87 18.39
N GLY A 189 -12.22 -23.71 17.38
CA GLY A 189 -13.47 -24.21 16.80
C GLY A 189 -14.36 -23.04 16.36
N SER A 190 -15.61 -23.01 16.83
CA SER A 190 -16.55 -21.92 16.58
C SER A 190 -16.54 -20.79 17.62
N THR A 191 -15.68 -20.88 18.61
CA THR A 191 -15.67 -19.95 19.74
C THR A 191 -14.59 -18.89 19.55
N PRO A 192 -14.94 -17.58 19.52
CA PRO A 192 -13.95 -16.52 19.54
C PRO A 192 -13.03 -16.63 20.76
N VAL A 193 -11.74 -16.44 20.55
CA VAL A 193 -10.73 -16.46 21.62
C VAL A 193 -10.53 -15.04 22.13
N SER A 194 -10.71 -14.86 23.44
CA SER A 194 -10.40 -13.62 24.14
C SER A 194 -8.95 -13.67 24.65
N ILE A 195 -8.09 -12.82 24.11
CA ILE A 195 -6.70 -12.72 24.50
C ILE A 195 -6.59 -12.20 25.95
N GLY A 196 -5.66 -12.79 26.72
CA GLY A 196 -5.49 -12.48 28.16
C GLY A 196 -6.38 -13.31 29.09
N THR A 197 -7.24 -14.19 28.56
CA THR A 197 -8.14 -15.03 29.36
C THR A 197 -7.93 -16.51 29.04
N ASN A 198 -8.35 -17.41 29.93
CA ASN A 198 -8.31 -18.86 29.73
C ASN A 198 -6.95 -19.39 29.26
N GLY A 199 -5.84 -18.77 29.65
CA GLY A 199 -4.48 -19.14 29.24
C GLY A 199 -4.10 -18.78 27.80
N TYR A 200 -4.89 -17.95 27.12
CA TYR A 200 -4.53 -17.41 25.82
C TYR A 200 -3.74 -16.11 25.98
N SER A 201 -2.67 -15.99 25.18
CA SER A 201 -1.85 -14.78 25.08
C SER A 201 -1.37 -14.58 23.65
N ILE A 202 -0.93 -13.37 23.33
CA ILE A 202 -0.31 -13.02 22.04
C ILE A 202 1.13 -12.63 22.27
N GLU A 203 1.98 -12.99 21.33
CA GLU A 203 3.31 -12.43 21.16
C GLU A 203 3.40 -11.81 19.76
N TRP A 204 3.86 -10.57 19.72
CA TRP A 204 4.11 -9.86 18.46
C TRP A 204 5.60 -9.89 18.10
N TYR A 205 5.86 -10.02 16.82
CA TYR A 205 7.19 -10.01 16.22
C TYR A 205 7.22 -9.02 15.06
N GLN A 206 8.34 -8.34 14.87
CA GLN A 206 8.64 -7.55 13.68
C GLN A 206 9.89 -8.12 13.03
N ASP A 207 9.80 -8.51 11.75
CA ASP A 207 10.92 -9.08 10.99
C ASP A 207 11.67 -10.19 11.74
N ASN A 208 10.91 -11.08 12.39
CA ASN A 208 11.36 -12.18 13.27
C ASN A 208 11.92 -11.77 14.64
N VAL A 209 11.94 -10.49 14.99
CA VAL A 209 12.37 -10.02 16.32
C VAL A 209 11.14 -9.82 17.21
N LYS A 210 11.14 -10.44 18.41
CA LYS A 210 10.04 -10.28 19.35
C LYS A 210 9.93 -8.86 19.88
N LEU A 211 8.73 -8.29 19.82
CA LEU A 211 8.42 -7.00 20.39
C LEU A 211 8.13 -7.14 21.89
N SER A 212 9.08 -6.74 22.73
CA SER A 212 8.95 -6.84 24.19
C SER A 212 7.81 -5.96 24.69
N GLY A 213 6.98 -6.53 25.62
CA GLY A 213 5.87 -5.80 26.22
C GLY A 213 4.61 -5.71 25.35
N GLN A 214 4.66 -6.14 24.09
CA GLN A 214 3.49 -6.18 23.20
C GLN A 214 2.78 -7.52 23.34
N THR A 215 1.76 -7.58 24.24
CA THR A 215 1.03 -8.81 24.57
C THR A 215 -0.49 -8.69 24.37
N GLY A 216 -0.96 -7.51 23.96
CA GLY A 216 -2.37 -7.24 23.69
C GLY A 216 -2.84 -7.85 22.36
N ALA A 217 -4.15 -7.92 22.18
CA ALA A 217 -4.74 -8.34 20.91
C ALA A 217 -4.46 -7.31 19.78
N THR A 218 -4.11 -6.09 20.12
CA THR A 218 -3.81 -5.02 19.17
C THR A 218 -2.35 -4.57 19.29
N LEU A 219 -1.77 -4.20 18.15
CA LEU A 219 -0.46 -3.57 18.03
C LEU A 219 -0.60 -2.32 17.17
N THR A 220 -0.19 -1.17 17.70
CA THR A 220 -0.06 0.06 16.91
C THR A 220 1.33 0.09 16.27
N VAL A 221 1.36 0.23 14.96
CA VAL A 221 2.58 0.34 14.15
C VAL A 221 2.63 1.75 13.59
N ASN A 222 3.67 2.49 13.92
CA ASN A 222 3.93 3.81 13.36
C ASN A 222 5.07 3.76 12.32
N ARG A 223 5.28 4.84 11.60
CA ARG A 223 6.29 4.93 10.54
C ARG A 223 7.72 4.72 11.05
N ASP A 224 8.03 5.15 12.29
CA ASP A 224 9.38 4.98 12.86
C ASP A 224 9.74 3.50 13.09
N MET A 225 8.73 2.62 13.16
CA MET A 225 8.92 1.17 13.25
C MET A 225 9.19 0.51 11.89
N VAL A 226 8.86 1.17 10.77
CA VAL A 226 8.89 0.55 9.43
C VAL A 226 9.90 1.28 8.55
N SER A 227 10.92 0.56 8.08
CA SER A 227 11.88 1.08 7.12
C SER A 227 11.59 0.48 5.74
N GLY A 228 10.83 1.22 4.91
CA GLY A 228 10.36 0.77 3.59
C GLY A 228 9.27 -0.30 3.66
N GLY A 229 9.45 -1.36 4.44
CA GLY A 229 8.42 -2.38 4.69
C GLY A 229 8.87 -3.42 5.69
N SER A 230 8.00 -3.74 6.64
CA SER A 230 8.24 -4.74 7.69
C SER A 230 7.10 -5.75 7.76
N ILE A 231 7.42 -6.97 8.17
CA ILE A 231 6.45 -8.04 8.41
C ILE A 231 6.22 -8.15 9.92
N PHE A 232 4.97 -7.94 10.32
CA PHE A 232 4.52 -8.14 11.70
C PHE A 232 3.84 -9.50 11.80
N VAL A 233 4.29 -10.33 12.74
CA VAL A 233 3.75 -11.65 13.00
C VAL A 233 3.15 -11.69 14.40
N ALA A 234 1.91 -12.12 14.50
CA ALA A 234 1.27 -12.47 15.77
C ALA A 234 1.36 -13.99 15.98
N LYS A 235 1.73 -14.42 17.18
CA LYS A 235 1.67 -15.82 17.61
C LYS A 235 0.66 -15.94 18.74
N LEU A 236 -0.37 -16.74 18.53
CA LEU A 236 -1.33 -17.10 19.57
C LEU A 236 -0.75 -18.23 20.41
N LEU A 237 -0.69 -18.01 21.72
CA LEU A 237 -0.25 -19.01 22.66
C LEU A 237 -1.44 -19.51 23.51
N LYS A 238 -1.43 -20.80 23.82
CA LYS A 238 -2.31 -21.44 24.80
C LYS A 238 -1.45 -22.10 25.85
N ASN A 239 -1.53 -21.62 27.10
CA ASN A 239 -0.71 -22.09 28.23
C ASN A 239 0.80 -22.06 27.88
N GLY A 240 1.27 -21.06 27.22
CA GLY A 240 2.67 -20.86 26.81
C GLY A 240 3.11 -21.58 25.53
N ASN A 241 2.25 -22.42 24.93
CA ASN A 241 2.55 -23.09 23.65
C ASN A 241 1.93 -22.36 22.48
N VAL A 242 2.69 -22.16 21.39
CA VAL A 242 2.16 -21.55 20.15
C VAL A 242 1.17 -22.52 19.52
N VAL A 243 -0.06 -22.04 19.28
CA VAL A 243 -1.17 -22.82 18.69
C VAL A 243 -1.63 -22.32 17.34
N ALA A 244 -1.34 -21.05 17.01
CA ALA A 244 -1.56 -20.46 15.68
C ALA A 244 -0.63 -19.26 15.49
N GLN A 245 -0.38 -18.89 14.24
CA GLN A 245 0.34 -17.65 13.88
C GLN A 245 -0.16 -17.11 12.56
N ASP A 246 -0.02 -15.79 12.39
CA ASP A 246 -0.31 -15.08 11.14
C ASP A 246 0.64 -13.91 10.99
N GLY A 247 0.82 -13.43 9.75
CA GLY A 247 1.73 -12.33 9.41
C GLY A 247 1.09 -11.30 8.50
N GLN A 248 1.32 -10.02 8.82
CA GLN A 248 0.86 -8.88 8.04
C GLN A 248 2.05 -8.00 7.66
N ARG A 249 2.16 -7.66 6.38
CA ARG A 249 3.13 -6.67 5.90
C ARG A 249 2.54 -5.28 5.99
N ILE A 250 3.33 -4.34 6.54
CA ILE A 250 3.07 -2.90 6.52
C ILE A 250 4.23 -2.24 5.77
N ASN A 251 3.90 -1.34 4.86
CA ASN A 251 4.89 -0.59 4.09
C ASN A 251 4.89 0.87 4.55
N ASP A 252 6.06 1.46 4.73
CA ASP A 252 6.22 2.90 4.73
C ASP A 252 6.51 3.34 3.29
N ILE A 253 5.65 4.19 2.78
CA ILE A 253 5.66 4.66 1.39
C ILE A 253 6.07 6.12 1.28
N ALA A 254 6.34 6.76 2.39
CA ALA A 254 6.91 8.10 2.42
C ALA A 254 8.36 8.01 2.85
N ASP A 255 9.26 8.55 2.03
CA ASP A 255 10.63 8.74 2.45
C ASP A 255 10.67 9.64 3.68
N GLU A 256 11.37 9.19 4.74
CA GLU A 256 11.49 9.97 5.98
C GLU A 256 12.00 11.38 5.70
N TYR A 257 12.97 11.48 4.80
CA TYR A 257 13.52 12.74 4.33
C TYR A 257 13.44 12.80 2.81
N GLN A 258 12.75 13.82 2.31
CA GLN A 258 12.64 14.10 0.88
C GLN A 258 13.16 15.49 0.56
N ILE A 259 13.92 15.59 -0.54
CA ILE A 259 14.20 16.87 -1.16
C ILE A 259 13.08 17.16 -2.14
N THR A 260 12.35 18.23 -1.89
CA THR A 260 11.32 18.76 -2.79
C THR A 260 11.89 19.95 -3.56
N TYR A 261 11.37 20.17 -4.76
CA TYR A 261 11.73 21.32 -5.57
C TYR A 261 10.47 21.97 -6.14
N THR A 262 10.45 23.29 -6.13
CA THR A 262 9.34 24.08 -6.66
C THR A 262 9.89 25.16 -7.58
N PRO A 263 9.23 25.44 -8.74
CA PRO A 263 9.58 26.62 -9.52
C PRO A 263 9.46 27.87 -8.67
N THR A 264 10.43 28.79 -8.79
CA THR A 264 10.45 30.01 -7.98
C THR A 264 9.28 30.94 -8.32
N ASP A 265 8.83 30.90 -9.57
CA ASP A 265 7.64 31.61 -10.07
C ASP A 265 6.97 30.79 -11.19
N ALA A 266 5.79 31.20 -11.61
CA ALA A 266 4.98 30.50 -12.61
C ALA A 266 5.64 30.35 -13.99
N GLY A 267 6.67 31.17 -14.31
CA GLY A 267 7.41 31.12 -15.56
C GLY A 267 8.73 30.36 -15.48
N SER A 268 9.17 29.89 -14.30
CA SER A 268 10.51 29.35 -14.08
C SER A 268 10.62 27.83 -14.14
N ASN A 269 9.63 27.14 -14.69
CA ASN A 269 9.60 25.68 -14.80
C ASN A 269 10.09 25.11 -16.14
N TYR A 270 10.60 25.95 -17.03
CA TYR A 270 11.15 25.57 -18.33
C TYR A 270 12.39 26.37 -18.70
N VAL A 271 13.18 25.85 -19.60
CA VAL A 271 14.34 26.52 -20.17
C VAL A 271 14.07 26.85 -21.62
N ALA A 272 14.41 28.08 -22.03
CA ALA A 272 14.35 28.54 -23.42
C ALA A 272 15.59 29.41 -23.75
N PRO A 273 15.90 29.74 -25.02
CA PRO A 273 17.12 30.45 -25.39
C PRO A 273 17.42 31.72 -24.60
N ASN A 274 16.40 32.40 -24.09
CA ASN A 274 16.53 33.61 -23.27
C ASN A 274 15.84 33.47 -21.90
N HIS A 275 15.63 32.25 -21.43
CA HIS A 275 14.89 31.99 -20.21
C HIS A 275 15.53 30.85 -19.41
N ASN A 276 15.79 31.11 -18.14
CA ASN A 276 16.31 30.09 -17.19
C ASN A 276 15.16 29.47 -16.41
N ALA A 277 15.27 28.18 -16.17
CA ALA A 277 14.43 27.55 -15.15
C ALA A 277 15.07 27.74 -13.77
N VAL A 278 14.28 28.18 -12.79
CA VAL A 278 14.76 28.43 -11.42
C VAL A 278 13.89 27.65 -10.43
N TYR A 279 14.52 26.81 -9.64
CA TYR A 279 13.86 25.99 -8.63
C TYR A 279 14.38 26.31 -7.24
N THR A 280 13.48 26.34 -6.27
CA THR A 280 13.82 26.36 -4.86
C THR A 280 13.76 24.95 -4.30
N LEU A 281 14.85 24.53 -3.66
CA LEU A 281 14.96 23.25 -2.96
C LEU A 281 14.45 23.42 -1.52
N ALA A 282 13.70 22.45 -1.06
CA ALA A 282 13.28 22.34 0.32
C ALA A 282 13.41 20.88 0.77
N MET A 283 13.60 20.68 2.06
CA MET A 283 13.61 19.35 2.66
C MET A 283 12.36 19.15 3.48
N THR A 284 11.77 17.98 3.37
CA THR A 284 10.68 17.55 4.23
C THR A 284 11.10 16.32 5.03
N LYS A 285 10.58 16.23 6.25
CA LYS A 285 10.64 15.04 7.08
C LYS A 285 9.21 14.54 7.28
N ASN A 286 8.93 13.31 6.88
CA ASN A 286 7.61 12.72 6.99
C ASN A 286 6.51 13.60 6.35
N GLY A 287 6.80 14.20 5.18
CA GLY A 287 5.89 15.10 4.46
C GLY A 287 5.75 16.52 5.05
N ASN A 288 6.32 16.79 6.23
CA ASN A 288 6.31 18.12 6.84
C ASN A 288 7.61 18.87 6.52
N PRO A 289 7.59 20.21 6.42
CA PRO A 289 8.82 20.99 6.25
C PRO A 289 9.85 20.67 7.32
N TYR A 290 11.07 20.33 6.91
CA TYR A 290 12.17 20.10 7.84
C TYR A 290 12.71 21.42 8.36
N THR A 291 12.77 21.57 9.68
CA THR A 291 13.17 22.82 10.37
C THR A 291 14.63 22.86 10.78
N GLY A 292 15.38 21.77 10.55
CA GLY A 292 16.82 21.71 10.83
C GLY A 292 17.65 22.44 9.79
N SER A 293 18.95 22.54 10.04
CA SER A 293 19.89 23.08 9.05
C SER A 293 20.14 22.07 7.95
N VAL A 294 20.06 22.52 6.69
CA VAL A 294 20.29 21.68 5.51
C VAL A 294 21.35 22.35 4.63
N ALA A 295 22.41 21.62 4.32
CA ALA A 295 23.41 22.04 3.33
C ALA A 295 23.15 21.29 2.02
N TYR A 296 22.69 22.01 1.01
CA TYR A 296 22.47 21.43 -0.34
C TYR A 296 23.76 21.45 -1.15
N SER A 297 23.87 20.44 -2.01
CA SER A 297 24.88 20.39 -3.08
C SER A 297 24.20 19.81 -4.32
N TRP A 298 24.39 20.45 -5.49
CA TRP A 298 23.77 20.00 -6.71
C TRP A 298 24.68 20.13 -7.93
N GLN A 299 24.45 19.26 -8.92
CA GLN A 299 25.15 19.22 -10.19
C GLN A 299 24.14 19.05 -11.33
N ILE A 300 24.27 19.86 -12.38
CA ILE A 300 23.49 19.73 -13.60
C ILE A 300 24.30 18.92 -14.61
N TYR A 301 23.64 18.01 -15.32
CA TYR A 301 24.19 17.21 -16.41
C TYR A 301 23.36 17.43 -17.66
N ASN A 302 24.00 17.50 -18.83
CA ASN A 302 23.27 17.49 -20.09
C ASN A 302 22.74 16.08 -20.42
N ALA A 303 22.01 15.93 -21.52
CA ALA A 303 21.43 14.65 -21.94
C ALA A 303 22.45 13.53 -22.24
N LEU A 304 23.73 13.83 -22.38
CA LEU A 304 24.80 12.84 -22.52
C LEU A 304 25.45 12.48 -21.19
N GLY A 305 24.97 13.05 -20.06
CA GLY A 305 25.56 12.83 -18.74
C GLY A 305 26.84 13.64 -18.49
N GLU A 306 27.12 14.63 -19.31
CA GLU A 306 28.27 15.51 -19.11
C GLU A 306 27.94 16.57 -18.06
N PRO A 307 28.82 16.77 -17.04
CA PRO A 307 28.59 17.78 -16.01
C PRO A 307 28.63 19.19 -16.60
N ARG A 308 27.71 20.04 -16.16
CA ARG A 308 27.60 21.45 -16.56
C ARG A 308 27.78 22.35 -15.35
N THR A 309 26.73 22.93 -14.82
CA THR A 309 26.79 23.84 -13.67
C THR A 309 26.59 23.11 -12.36
N SER A 310 27.28 23.51 -11.30
CA SER A 310 27.09 23.01 -9.93
C SER A 310 26.93 24.16 -8.94
N GLY A 311 26.40 23.86 -7.77
CA GLY A 311 26.24 24.84 -6.68
C GLY A 311 25.90 24.19 -5.34
N THR A 312 25.83 25.03 -4.30
CA THR A 312 25.57 24.62 -2.92
C THR A 312 24.43 25.40 -2.26
N SER A 313 23.71 26.23 -3.04
CA SER A 313 22.55 26.97 -2.55
C SER A 313 21.28 26.11 -2.57
N ASN A 314 20.24 26.56 -1.84
CA ASN A 314 18.92 25.99 -1.96
C ASN A 314 18.16 26.44 -3.23
N THR A 315 18.84 27.15 -4.15
CA THR A 315 18.28 27.58 -5.42
C THR A 315 19.11 26.98 -6.56
N VAL A 316 18.44 26.28 -7.47
CA VAL A 316 19.01 25.73 -8.69
C VAL A 316 18.57 26.59 -9.86
N THR A 317 19.52 27.13 -10.62
CA THR A 317 19.22 27.84 -11.87
C THR A 317 19.76 27.03 -13.04
N VAL A 318 18.86 26.53 -13.86
CA VAL A 318 19.18 25.80 -15.09
C VAL A 318 19.15 26.79 -16.25
N LYS A 319 20.28 26.94 -16.93
CA LYS A 319 20.45 27.86 -18.07
C LYS A 319 20.36 27.10 -19.39
N PRO A 320 20.05 27.76 -20.50
CA PRO A 320 20.10 27.13 -21.83
C PRO A 320 21.44 26.44 -22.13
N SER A 321 22.55 27.02 -21.67
CA SER A 321 23.91 26.40 -21.82
C SER A 321 24.05 25.04 -21.12
N ASP A 322 23.27 24.78 -20.07
CA ASP A 322 23.33 23.51 -19.35
C ASP A 322 22.62 22.38 -20.13
N CYS A 323 21.67 22.76 -20.98
CA CYS A 323 20.90 21.86 -21.84
C CYS A 323 21.54 21.67 -23.23
N LEU A 324 22.73 22.28 -23.49
CA LEU A 324 23.39 22.19 -24.79
C LEU A 324 24.18 20.87 -24.91
N VAL A 325 23.97 20.17 -26.00
CA VAL A 325 24.65 18.94 -26.37
C VAL A 325 25.47 19.16 -27.63
N GLY A 326 26.74 18.73 -27.62
CA GLY A 326 27.65 18.91 -28.74
C GLY A 326 28.29 20.30 -28.83
N THR A 327 29.03 20.57 -29.90
CA THR A 327 29.75 21.82 -30.14
C THR A 327 29.67 22.21 -31.61
N GLY A 328 29.79 23.52 -31.92
CA GLY A 328 29.77 24.02 -33.28
C GLY A 328 28.43 23.81 -33.97
N ASP A 329 28.45 23.55 -35.28
CA ASP A 329 27.26 23.40 -36.12
C ASP A 329 26.42 22.17 -35.80
N ASN A 330 26.95 21.25 -35.01
CA ASN A 330 26.24 20.04 -34.54
C ASN A 330 25.67 20.18 -33.12
N ALA A 331 25.74 21.37 -32.53
CA ALA A 331 25.19 21.63 -31.23
C ALA A 331 23.65 21.71 -31.27
N TYR A 332 22.99 21.07 -30.32
CA TYR A 332 21.53 21.15 -30.16
C TYR A 332 21.13 21.22 -28.69
N TYR A 333 19.95 21.72 -28.40
CA TYR A 333 19.38 21.76 -27.07
C TYR A 333 18.60 20.46 -26.80
N SER A 334 18.76 19.91 -25.61
CA SER A 334 18.03 18.74 -25.13
C SER A 334 17.72 18.91 -23.64
N ASP A 335 17.04 17.93 -23.06
CA ASP A 335 16.79 17.90 -21.63
C ASP A 335 18.10 17.84 -20.83
N CYS A 336 18.03 18.24 -19.57
CA CYS A 336 19.15 18.14 -18.64
C CYS A 336 18.67 17.55 -17.31
N ASP A 337 19.60 16.88 -16.60
CA ASP A 337 19.37 16.27 -15.31
C ASP A 337 19.99 17.09 -14.19
N VAL A 338 19.27 17.27 -13.10
CA VAL A 338 19.79 17.88 -11.87
C VAL A 338 19.90 16.83 -10.77
N GLN A 339 21.10 16.61 -10.29
CA GLN A 339 21.33 15.76 -9.12
C GLN A 339 21.51 16.63 -7.90
N VAL A 340 20.79 16.33 -6.83
CA VAL A 340 20.82 17.08 -5.57
C VAL A 340 21.17 16.14 -4.43
N THR A 341 22.07 16.58 -3.56
CA THR A 341 22.34 15.95 -2.26
C THR A 341 22.10 16.95 -1.14
N ALA A 342 21.70 16.47 0.01
CA ALA A 342 21.55 17.27 1.22
C ALA A 342 22.26 16.60 2.39
N ASP A 343 23.05 17.41 3.13
CA ASP A 343 23.61 17.04 4.42
C ASP A 343 22.83 17.77 5.52
N PHE A 344 22.40 17.07 6.59
CA PHE A 344 21.54 17.57 7.66
C PHE A 344 21.79 16.93 9.03
#